data_08cfdebc69ea94ccd9a561d093eabd91
#
_entry.id   08cfdebc69ea94ccd9a561d093eabd91
#
_cell.length_a   1.000
_cell.length_b   1.000
_cell.length_c   1.000
_cell.angle_alpha   90.00
_cell.angle_beta   90.00
_cell.angle_gamma   90.00
#
_symmetry.space_group_name_H-M   'P 1'
#
loop_
_entity.id
_entity.type
_entity.pdbx_description
1 polymer ?
#
loop_
_entity_poly.entity_id
_entity_poly.type
_entity_poly.pdbx_seq_one_letter_code
_entity_poly.pdbx_strand_id
1 'polypeptide(L)'
;MSHNLQDILAAASGYQSVTSEPALNLKRPKTLDDYPVIPPASKKVSVISSDLTLHIGFDTEYVFNPETQQNDILSYQSYVVLPDNTGISNIIYPPDSQKKSRLSFKEFLCQTITPLLETGVITKWPGIINIYAHFIRADIASFANFWSDYKILLKGIRGTVSSFKNRYGIDFDEQQERRVKTEQIMFDKRTSPPRCSNVAFIDTLLITPGGMGLAECGELLGLPKLTIPAPYSITNMREYLLGDRAGFEAYALRDAEIAVRYALQVRNFCARELMIDRVPATIGAMAVSRFTKTLKENNMSPEVCLGTHIKTRELWLTEKQA
;
A
#
# COMPACT_ATOMS: atom_id res chain seq x y z
N MET A 1 -0.87 14.28 48.06
CA MET A 1 -1.70 13.21 48.61
C MET A 1 -1.26 11.91 47.93
N SER A 2 -0.49 11.10 48.64
CA SER A 2 0.02 9.83 48.11
C SER A 2 -0.99 8.73 48.44
N HIS A 3 -1.67 8.21 47.41
CA HIS A 3 -2.52 7.02 47.58
C HIS A 3 -1.61 5.79 47.73
N ASN A 4 -1.82 5.05 48.81
CA ASN A 4 -1.03 3.88 49.17
C ASN A 4 -1.45 2.68 48.33
N LEU A 5 -0.48 1.90 47.83
CA LEU A 5 -0.66 0.71 47.00
C LEU A 5 -1.60 -0.34 47.64
N GLN A 6 -1.75 -0.32 48.95
CA GLN A 6 -2.62 -1.22 49.71
C GLN A 6 -4.12 -0.93 49.50
N ASP A 7 -4.49 0.35 49.22
CA ASP A 7 -5.90 0.72 48.96
C ASP A 7 -6.39 0.24 47.59
N ILE A 8 -5.45 0.10 46.63
CA ILE A 8 -5.78 -0.40 45.29
C ILE A 8 -5.97 -1.94 45.30
N LEU A 9 -5.24 -2.65 46.14
CA LEU A 9 -5.36 -4.11 46.27
C LEU A 9 -6.62 -4.52 47.05
N ALA A 10 -7.09 -3.71 48.01
CA ALA A 10 -8.33 -3.94 48.71
C ALA A 10 -9.60 -3.80 47.84
N ALA A 11 -9.55 -2.92 46.83
CA ALA A 11 -10.67 -2.75 45.89
C ALA A 11 -10.78 -3.90 44.87
N ALA A 12 -9.71 -4.65 44.63
CA ALA A 12 -9.67 -5.76 43.67
C ALA A 12 -10.19 -7.10 44.28
N SER A 13 -10.38 -7.21 45.61
CA SER A 13 -10.77 -8.46 46.26
C SER A 13 -12.29 -8.67 46.40
N GLY A 14 -13.10 -7.77 45.81
CA GLY A 14 -14.57 -7.81 45.88
C GLY A 14 -15.27 -8.66 44.80
N TYR A 15 -14.53 -9.48 44.02
CA TYR A 15 -15.18 -10.37 43.04
C TYR A 15 -15.71 -11.63 43.74
N GLN A 16 -17.04 -11.67 43.99
CA GLN A 16 -17.72 -12.89 44.38
C GLN A 16 -17.66 -13.91 43.23
N SER A 17 -17.14 -15.10 43.57
CA SER A 17 -17.13 -16.25 42.66
C SER A 17 -18.54 -16.70 42.36
N VAL A 18 -19.04 -16.47 41.14
CA VAL A 18 -20.23 -17.14 40.61
C VAL A 18 -19.78 -18.53 40.14
N THR A 19 -20.02 -19.52 40.99
CA THR A 19 -19.86 -20.94 40.64
C THR A 19 -21.08 -21.43 39.89
N SER A 20 -20.98 -21.47 38.55
CA SER A 20 -21.64 -22.48 37.72
C SER A 20 -21.07 -22.35 36.28
N GLU A 21 -19.98 -23.04 36.03
CA GLU A 21 -19.52 -23.27 34.66
C GLU A 21 -20.47 -24.25 33.94
N PRO A 22 -21.04 -23.89 32.79
CA PRO A 22 -21.62 -24.90 31.92
C PRO A 22 -20.46 -25.76 31.38
N ALA A 23 -20.59 -27.08 31.49
CA ALA A 23 -19.61 -28.04 30.97
C ALA A 23 -19.28 -27.71 29.52
N LEU A 24 -18.08 -27.15 29.27
CA LEU A 24 -17.57 -26.95 27.94
C LEU A 24 -17.40 -28.32 27.29
N ASN A 25 -18.24 -28.61 26.32
CA ASN A 25 -18.15 -29.81 25.49
C ASN A 25 -16.92 -29.70 24.60
N LEU A 26 -15.72 -29.98 25.17
CA LEU A 26 -14.46 -29.94 24.49
C LEU A 26 -14.46 -31.04 23.43
N LYS A 27 -14.77 -30.65 22.19
CA LYS A 27 -14.55 -31.53 21.03
C LYS A 27 -13.08 -31.96 21.05
N ARG A 28 -12.87 -33.27 20.91
CA ARG A 28 -11.53 -33.88 20.77
C ARG A 28 -10.66 -33.01 19.86
N PRO A 29 -9.44 -32.62 20.27
CA PRO A 29 -8.53 -31.87 19.41
C PRO A 29 -8.29 -32.66 18.14
N LYS A 30 -8.49 -32.01 16.98
CA LYS A 30 -8.23 -32.62 15.67
C LYS A 30 -6.75 -32.98 15.57
N THR A 31 -6.48 -34.20 15.16
CA THR A 31 -5.10 -34.65 14.82
C THR A 31 -4.71 -34.16 13.44
N LEU A 32 -3.43 -34.21 13.08
CA LEU A 32 -2.92 -33.82 11.76
C LEU A 32 -3.63 -34.58 10.62
N ASP A 33 -4.10 -35.79 10.88
CA ASP A 33 -4.77 -36.68 9.93
C ASP A 33 -6.23 -36.25 9.65
N ASP A 34 -6.80 -35.40 10.51
CA ASP A 34 -8.17 -34.87 10.36
C ASP A 34 -8.25 -33.67 9.38
N TYR A 35 -7.10 -33.21 8.87
CA TYR A 35 -7.04 -32.15 7.87
C TYR A 35 -6.83 -32.77 6.49
N PRO A 36 -7.67 -32.41 5.49
CA PRO A 36 -7.43 -32.85 4.13
C PRO A 36 -6.04 -32.38 3.70
N VAL A 37 -5.24 -33.32 3.16
CA VAL A 37 -3.97 -33.01 2.50
C VAL A 37 -4.32 -32.08 1.33
N ILE A 38 -4.16 -30.77 1.54
CA ILE A 38 -4.32 -29.80 0.47
C ILE A 38 -3.15 -30.07 -0.48
N PRO A 39 -3.40 -30.56 -1.70
CA PRO A 39 -2.32 -30.73 -2.67
C PRO A 39 -1.63 -29.37 -2.81
N PRO A 40 -0.29 -29.32 -2.92
CA PRO A 40 0.42 -28.07 -3.10
C PRO A 40 -0.24 -27.35 -4.28
N ALA A 41 -0.76 -26.15 -4.01
CA ALA A 41 -1.40 -25.34 -5.05
C ALA A 41 -0.44 -25.31 -6.23
N SER A 42 -0.89 -25.80 -7.38
CA SER A 42 -0.08 -25.80 -8.59
C SER A 42 0.47 -24.38 -8.73
N LYS A 43 1.79 -24.23 -8.66
CA LYS A 43 2.44 -22.92 -8.82
C LYS A 43 2.00 -22.45 -10.19
N LYS A 44 1.05 -21.52 -10.24
CA LYS A 44 0.76 -20.79 -11.47
C LYS A 44 2.09 -20.17 -11.87
N VAL A 45 2.68 -20.68 -12.95
CA VAL A 45 3.88 -20.08 -13.51
C VAL A 45 3.51 -18.64 -13.83
N SER A 46 4.08 -17.70 -13.09
CA SER A 46 3.83 -16.30 -13.34
C SER A 46 4.57 -15.94 -14.62
N VAL A 47 3.82 -15.72 -15.68
CA VAL A 47 4.39 -15.22 -16.94
C VAL A 47 4.57 -13.71 -16.75
N ILE A 48 5.77 -13.28 -16.37
CA ILE A 48 6.16 -11.87 -16.37
C ILE A 48 6.97 -11.55 -17.61
N SER A 49 6.82 -10.34 -18.13
CA SER A 49 7.45 -9.94 -19.40
C SER A 49 8.98 -9.85 -19.31
N SER A 50 9.51 -9.49 -18.16
CA SER A 50 10.94 -9.27 -17.93
C SER A 50 11.27 -9.16 -16.44
N ASP A 51 12.57 -9.06 -16.14
CA ASP A 51 13.13 -8.75 -14.82
C ASP A 51 13.19 -7.24 -14.52
N LEU A 52 12.88 -6.39 -15.52
CA LEU A 52 12.88 -4.93 -15.35
C LEU A 52 11.84 -4.52 -14.30
N THR A 53 12.30 -3.77 -13.31
CA THR A 53 11.45 -3.15 -12.28
C THR A 53 11.35 -1.66 -12.54
N LEU A 54 10.13 -1.11 -12.57
CA LEU A 54 9.87 0.32 -12.56
C LEU A 54 9.26 0.76 -11.24
N HIS A 55 9.69 1.93 -10.80
CA HIS A 55 9.16 2.63 -9.63
C HIS A 55 8.43 3.89 -10.12
N ILE A 56 7.13 3.97 -9.84
CA ILE A 56 6.28 5.04 -10.35
C ILE A 56 5.61 5.75 -9.17
N GLY A 57 5.90 7.03 -9.00
CA GLY A 57 5.12 7.93 -8.17
C GLY A 57 3.83 8.27 -8.87
N PHE A 58 2.73 8.32 -8.13
CA PHE A 58 1.39 8.56 -8.66
C PHE A 58 0.65 9.54 -7.78
N ASP A 59 -0.06 10.46 -8.41
CA ASP A 59 -0.94 11.42 -7.77
C ASP A 59 -2.08 11.80 -8.72
N THR A 60 -3.13 12.46 -8.23
CA THR A 60 -4.24 12.96 -9.03
C THR A 60 -4.71 14.33 -8.54
N GLU A 61 -4.98 15.22 -9.48
CA GLU A 61 -5.65 16.49 -9.16
C GLU A 61 -7.14 16.43 -9.54
N TYR A 62 -7.97 16.92 -8.65
CA TYR A 62 -9.41 16.92 -8.83
C TYR A 62 -10.08 18.10 -8.15
N VAL A 63 -11.30 18.40 -8.57
CA VAL A 63 -12.19 19.40 -7.92
C VAL A 63 -13.50 18.70 -7.55
N PHE A 64 -13.97 18.93 -6.34
CA PHE A 64 -15.29 18.43 -5.93
C PHE A 64 -16.39 19.21 -6.69
N ASN A 65 -17.26 18.48 -7.37
CA ASN A 65 -18.41 19.02 -8.08
C ASN A 65 -19.66 18.86 -7.20
N PRO A 66 -20.21 19.95 -6.68
CA PRO A 66 -21.38 19.91 -5.78
C PRO A 66 -22.66 19.46 -6.49
N GLU A 67 -22.78 19.66 -7.81
CA GLU A 67 -23.97 19.27 -8.58
C GLU A 67 -24.04 17.75 -8.73
N THR A 68 -22.91 17.11 -9.05
CA THR A 68 -22.83 15.66 -9.25
C THR A 68 -22.47 14.91 -7.97
N GLN A 69 -22.08 15.60 -6.88
CA GLN A 69 -21.56 15.02 -5.65
C GLN A 69 -20.37 14.09 -5.89
N GLN A 70 -19.54 14.39 -6.89
CA GLN A 70 -18.38 13.60 -7.30
C GLN A 70 -17.17 14.50 -7.52
N ASN A 71 -16.00 13.89 -7.54
CA ASN A 71 -14.77 14.57 -7.92
C ASN A 71 -14.65 14.59 -9.46
N ASP A 72 -14.49 15.76 -10.02
CA ASP A 72 -14.09 15.97 -11.40
C ASP A 72 -12.57 15.83 -11.47
N ILE A 73 -12.08 14.79 -12.12
CA ILE A 73 -10.64 14.56 -12.25
C ILE A 73 -10.07 15.52 -13.30
N LEU A 74 -9.06 16.28 -12.89
CA LEU A 74 -8.38 17.24 -13.76
C LEU A 74 -7.19 16.60 -14.47
N SER A 75 -6.40 15.80 -13.75
CA SER A 75 -5.21 15.16 -14.31
C SER A 75 -4.75 13.95 -13.49
N TYR A 76 -3.98 13.09 -14.14
CA TYR A 76 -3.26 11.96 -13.56
C TYR A 76 -1.78 12.21 -13.74
N GLN A 77 -1.02 12.19 -12.66
CA GLN A 77 0.42 12.44 -12.66
C GLN A 77 1.19 11.15 -12.43
N SER A 78 2.30 11.00 -13.11
CA SER A 78 3.28 9.98 -12.83
C SER A 78 4.69 10.53 -12.88
N TYR A 79 5.53 10.03 -11.97
CA TYR A 79 6.96 10.24 -11.96
C TYR A 79 7.66 8.89 -11.93
N VAL A 80 8.26 8.50 -13.05
CA VAL A 80 8.92 7.20 -13.20
C VAL A 80 10.39 7.35 -12.84
N VAL A 81 10.86 6.54 -11.89
CA VAL A 81 12.29 6.44 -11.57
C VAL A 81 12.85 5.22 -12.29
N LEU A 82 13.85 5.47 -13.14
CA LEU A 82 14.56 4.47 -13.92
C LEU A 82 15.65 3.77 -13.08
N PRO A 83 16.20 2.63 -13.57
CA PRO A 83 17.25 1.91 -12.84
C PRO A 83 18.53 2.73 -12.58
N ASP A 84 18.84 3.71 -13.42
CA ASP A 84 19.95 4.65 -13.26
C ASP A 84 19.65 5.84 -12.32
N ASN A 85 18.47 5.80 -11.67
CA ASN A 85 17.93 6.84 -10.79
C ASN A 85 17.53 8.14 -11.49
N THR A 86 17.54 8.20 -12.83
CA THR A 86 16.93 9.32 -13.56
C THR A 86 15.41 9.27 -13.43
N GLY A 87 14.77 10.43 -13.52
CA GLY A 87 13.33 10.56 -13.38
C GLY A 87 12.68 11.07 -14.65
N ILE A 88 11.51 10.54 -14.98
CA ILE A 88 10.68 10.98 -16.08
C ILE A 88 9.28 11.26 -15.57
N SER A 89 8.85 12.49 -15.73
CA SER A 89 7.50 12.93 -15.38
C SER A 89 6.54 12.79 -16.57
N ASN A 90 5.29 12.47 -16.27
CA ASN A 90 4.22 12.47 -17.24
C ASN A 90 2.91 12.92 -16.59
N ILE A 91 2.12 13.70 -17.31
CA ILE A 91 0.81 14.14 -16.89
C ILE A 91 -0.22 13.80 -17.98
N ILE A 92 -1.32 13.23 -17.59
CA ILE A 92 -2.38 12.78 -18.50
C ILE A 92 -3.66 13.51 -18.11
N TYR A 93 -4.27 14.18 -19.08
CA TYR A 93 -5.53 14.85 -18.91
C TYR A 93 -6.67 13.97 -19.43
N PRO A 94 -7.74 13.75 -18.63
CA PRO A 94 -8.94 13.13 -19.19
C PRO A 94 -9.57 14.07 -20.23
N PRO A 95 -10.24 13.53 -21.28
CA PRO A 95 -10.81 14.37 -22.33
C PRO A 95 -11.92 15.30 -21.83
N ASP A 96 -12.59 14.94 -20.76
CA ASP A 96 -13.58 15.75 -20.06
C ASP A 96 -13.67 15.33 -18.57
N SER A 97 -14.49 16.07 -17.79
CA SER A 97 -14.68 15.81 -16.36
C SER A 97 -15.67 14.66 -16.07
N GLN A 98 -16.25 14.01 -17.09
CA GLN A 98 -17.27 13.00 -16.89
C GLN A 98 -16.66 11.69 -16.36
N LYS A 99 -17.38 11.01 -15.48
CA LYS A 99 -16.94 9.74 -14.90
C LYS A 99 -16.59 8.68 -15.96
N LYS A 100 -17.31 8.66 -17.09
CA LYS A 100 -17.04 7.72 -18.20
C LYS A 100 -15.73 8.00 -18.93
N SER A 101 -15.20 9.21 -18.82
CA SER A 101 -13.96 9.68 -19.47
C SER A 101 -12.73 9.49 -18.57
N ARG A 102 -12.92 8.97 -17.37
CA ARG A 102 -11.80 8.63 -16.48
C ARG A 102 -11.00 7.48 -17.08
N LEU A 103 -9.70 7.54 -16.91
CA LEU A 103 -8.83 6.42 -17.27
C LEU A 103 -9.13 5.19 -16.40
N SER A 104 -9.05 4.01 -16.98
CA SER A 104 -8.80 2.81 -16.18
C SER A 104 -7.35 2.83 -15.70
N PHE A 105 -7.07 2.13 -14.60
CA PHE A 105 -5.70 2.00 -14.10
C PHE A 105 -4.76 1.36 -15.14
N LYS A 106 -5.26 0.40 -15.88
CA LYS A 106 -4.52 -0.24 -16.96
C LYS A 106 -4.14 0.74 -18.07
N GLU A 107 -5.08 1.59 -18.49
CA GLU A 107 -4.82 2.65 -19.48
C GLU A 107 -3.80 3.65 -18.97
N PHE A 108 -3.91 4.08 -17.71
CA PHE A 108 -2.91 4.94 -17.08
C PHE A 108 -1.50 4.34 -17.16
N LEU A 109 -1.33 3.08 -16.77
CA LEU A 109 -0.02 2.41 -16.88
C LEU A 109 0.45 2.27 -18.32
N CYS A 110 -0.45 1.94 -19.26
CA CYS A 110 -0.09 1.90 -20.67
C CYS A 110 0.38 3.26 -21.19
N GLN A 111 -0.33 4.34 -20.87
CA GLN A 111 0.04 5.69 -21.31
C GLN A 111 1.31 6.22 -20.62
N THR A 112 1.63 5.71 -19.42
CA THR A 112 2.88 6.04 -18.73
C THR A 112 4.08 5.27 -19.28
N ILE A 113 3.92 3.97 -19.59
CA ILE A 113 5.04 3.08 -19.88
C ILE A 113 5.32 2.96 -21.40
N THR A 114 4.28 2.98 -22.24
CA THR A 114 4.46 2.81 -23.70
C THR A 114 5.39 3.86 -24.31
N PRO A 115 5.29 5.16 -23.97
CA PRO A 115 6.20 6.15 -24.49
C PRO A 115 7.67 5.88 -24.13
N LEU A 116 7.96 5.36 -22.94
CA LEU A 116 9.30 5.00 -22.51
C LEU A 116 9.90 3.88 -23.37
N LEU A 117 9.05 2.93 -23.77
CA LEU A 117 9.45 1.82 -24.64
C LEU A 117 9.65 2.30 -26.10
N GLU A 118 8.74 3.14 -26.60
CA GLU A 118 8.80 3.67 -27.97
C GLU A 118 9.98 4.61 -28.19
N THR A 119 10.36 5.37 -27.21
CA THR A 119 11.54 6.25 -27.25
C THR A 119 12.85 5.54 -26.92
N GLY A 120 12.80 4.25 -26.58
CA GLY A 120 14.00 3.48 -26.25
C GLY A 120 14.60 3.76 -24.87
N VAL A 121 13.91 4.53 -24.02
CA VAL A 121 14.31 4.77 -22.62
C VAL A 121 14.34 3.45 -21.84
N ILE A 122 13.39 2.58 -22.11
CA ILE A 122 13.41 1.19 -21.68
C ILE A 122 13.38 0.28 -22.91
N THR A 123 14.07 -0.85 -22.85
CA THR A 123 14.19 -1.78 -24.00
C THR A 123 13.15 -2.91 -23.96
N LYS A 124 12.48 -3.10 -22.84
CA LYS A 124 11.49 -4.16 -22.64
C LYS A 124 10.39 -3.72 -21.69
N TRP A 125 9.20 -4.32 -21.82
CA TRP A 125 8.09 -4.07 -20.90
C TRP A 125 8.47 -4.51 -19.48
N PRO A 126 8.21 -3.70 -18.41
CA PRO A 126 8.59 -4.03 -17.05
C PRO A 126 7.81 -5.26 -16.54
N GLY A 127 8.53 -6.21 -15.94
CA GLY A 127 7.90 -7.36 -15.29
C GLY A 127 7.39 -7.02 -13.88
N ILE A 128 7.95 -5.97 -13.26
CA ILE A 128 7.56 -5.51 -11.93
C ILE A 128 7.29 -4.01 -11.99
N ILE A 129 6.15 -3.60 -11.46
CA ILE A 129 5.76 -2.18 -11.35
C ILE A 129 5.37 -1.91 -9.90
N ASN A 130 6.09 -1.02 -9.25
CA ASN A 130 5.76 -0.55 -7.91
C ASN A 130 5.19 0.88 -8.03
N ILE A 131 3.95 1.06 -7.59
CA ILE A 131 3.24 2.34 -7.57
C ILE A 131 3.29 2.90 -6.17
N TYR A 132 3.73 4.14 -6.05
CA TYR A 132 3.83 4.87 -4.80
C TYR A 132 2.94 6.11 -4.85
N ALA A 133 2.08 6.28 -3.87
CA ALA A 133 1.29 7.48 -3.71
C ALA A 133 1.21 7.84 -2.23
N HIS A 134 1.01 9.11 -1.93
CA HIS A 134 0.83 9.57 -0.56
C HIS A 134 -0.66 9.70 -0.26
N PHE A 135 -1.17 8.84 0.65
CA PHE A 135 -2.61 8.72 0.89
C PHE A 135 -3.36 8.15 -0.34
N ILE A 136 -2.83 7.10 -0.92
CA ILE A 136 -3.27 6.46 -2.17
C ILE A 136 -4.79 6.20 -2.26
N ARG A 137 -5.47 6.07 -1.12
CA ARG A 137 -6.93 5.87 -1.07
C ARG A 137 -7.73 7.05 -1.62
N ALA A 138 -7.17 8.26 -1.61
CA ALA A 138 -7.80 9.42 -2.24
C ALA A 138 -7.72 9.33 -3.77
N ASP A 139 -6.55 8.97 -4.28
CA ASP A 139 -6.22 8.99 -5.70
C ASP A 139 -6.75 7.80 -6.47
N ILE A 140 -6.76 6.62 -5.87
CA ILE A 140 -7.19 5.38 -6.54
C ILE A 140 -8.66 5.43 -6.97
N ALA A 141 -9.50 6.22 -6.28
CA ALA A 141 -10.89 6.45 -6.64
C ALA A 141 -11.08 7.26 -7.93
N SER A 142 -10.01 7.86 -8.46
CA SER A 142 -10.01 8.61 -9.72
C SER A 142 -10.18 7.72 -10.95
N PHE A 143 -9.83 6.43 -10.86
CA PHE A 143 -9.90 5.52 -11.99
C PHE A 143 -11.32 5.03 -12.28
N ALA A 144 -11.64 4.84 -13.59
CA ALA A 144 -12.96 4.46 -14.06
C ALA A 144 -13.46 3.12 -13.47
N ASN A 145 -12.58 2.14 -13.41
CA ASN A 145 -12.89 0.76 -13.02
C ASN A 145 -12.55 0.46 -11.55
N PHE A 146 -12.50 1.50 -10.72
CA PHE A 146 -12.07 1.41 -9.34
C PHE A 146 -12.71 0.24 -8.59
N TRP A 147 -14.01 0.02 -8.76
CA TRP A 147 -14.77 -0.98 -8.02
C TRP A 147 -14.61 -2.41 -8.54
N SER A 148 -14.46 -2.57 -9.86
CA SER A 148 -14.36 -3.89 -10.47
C SER A 148 -12.92 -4.43 -10.41
N ASP A 149 -11.95 -3.58 -10.76
CA ASP A 149 -10.59 -4.03 -11.01
C ASP A 149 -9.69 -3.92 -9.78
N TYR A 150 -10.00 -2.97 -8.87
CA TYR A 150 -9.12 -2.65 -7.72
C TYR A 150 -9.44 -3.39 -6.44
N LYS A 151 -10.55 -4.13 -6.38
CA LYS A 151 -10.87 -4.98 -5.23
C LYS A 151 -9.69 -5.89 -4.84
N ILE A 152 -8.93 -6.34 -5.82
CA ILE A 152 -7.76 -7.21 -5.62
C ILE A 152 -6.53 -6.40 -5.24
N LEU A 153 -6.28 -5.28 -5.89
CA LEU A 153 -5.16 -4.38 -5.57
C LEU A 153 -5.33 -3.76 -4.18
N LEU A 154 -6.56 -3.39 -3.81
CA LEU A 154 -6.88 -2.89 -2.46
C LEU A 154 -6.57 -3.89 -1.35
N LYS A 155 -6.61 -5.18 -1.61
CA LYS A 155 -6.15 -6.20 -0.66
C LYS A 155 -4.66 -6.05 -0.30
N GLY A 156 -3.89 -5.35 -1.12
CA GLY A 156 -2.49 -5.04 -0.87
C GLY A 156 -2.27 -3.78 -0.02
N ILE A 157 -3.26 -2.90 0.08
CA ILE A 157 -3.16 -1.60 0.76
C ILE A 157 -3.76 -1.72 2.16
N ARG A 158 -2.94 -2.12 3.11
CA ARG A 158 -3.31 -2.24 4.52
C ARG A 158 -3.75 -0.88 5.08
N GLY A 159 -4.78 -0.81 5.88
CA GLY A 159 -5.34 0.44 6.39
C GLY A 159 -6.38 1.09 5.47
N THR A 160 -6.30 0.87 4.17
CA THR A 160 -7.34 1.29 3.22
C THR A 160 -8.54 0.35 3.32
N VAL A 161 -8.31 -0.93 3.58
CA VAL A 161 -9.34 -1.97 3.61
C VAL A 161 -10.40 -1.69 4.67
N SER A 162 -10.03 -1.38 5.91
CA SER A 162 -11.03 -1.11 6.95
C SER A 162 -11.83 0.16 6.68
N SER A 163 -11.23 1.21 6.11
CA SER A 163 -11.96 2.42 5.73
C SER A 163 -12.88 2.18 4.52
N PHE A 164 -12.51 1.30 3.61
CA PHE A 164 -13.38 0.86 2.51
C PHE A 164 -14.51 -0.04 2.99
N LYS A 165 -14.27 -0.96 3.92
CA LYS A 165 -15.31 -1.76 4.56
C LYS A 165 -16.39 -0.87 5.17
N ASN A 166 -15.99 0.12 5.97
CA ASN A 166 -16.92 1.04 6.63
C ASN A 166 -17.68 1.94 5.66
N ARG A 167 -17.03 2.39 4.58
CA ARG A 167 -17.63 3.33 3.63
C ARG A 167 -18.51 2.66 2.57
N TYR A 168 -18.21 1.41 2.21
CA TYR A 168 -18.76 0.78 1.02
C TYR A 168 -19.32 -0.62 1.28
N GLY A 169 -19.34 -1.09 2.54
CA GLY A 169 -19.89 -2.38 2.91
C GLY A 169 -19.15 -3.60 2.33
N ILE A 170 -17.92 -3.42 1.88
CA ILE A 170 -17.12 -4.51 1.31
C ILE A 170 -16.51 -5.32 2.45
N ASP A 171 -16.88 -6.58 2.54
CA ASP A 171 -16.31 -7.50 3.52
C ASP A 171 -15.04 -8.15 2.94
N PHE A 172 -13.91 -7.92 3.65
CA PHE A 172 -12.63 -8.52 3.32
C PHE A 172 -12.28 -9.56 4.39
N ASP A 173 -11.80 -10.72 3.96
CA ASP A 173 -11.27 -11.73 4.85
C ASP A 173 -10.03 -11.19 5.59
N GLU A 174 -10.05 -11.19 6.93
CA GLU A 174 -8.95 -10.69 7.78
C GLU A 174 -7.60 -11.32 7.46
N GLN A 175 -7.57 -12.58 6.99
CA GLN A 175 -6.34 -13.24 6.58
C GLN A 175 -5.75 -12.66 5.29
N GLN A 176 -6.58 -12.05 4.45
CA GLN A 176 -6.16 -11.40 3.21
C GLN A 176 -5.67 -9.98 3.43
N GLU A 177 -6.08 -9.32 4.51
CA GLU A 177 -5.65 -7.96 4.88
C GLU A 177 -4.16 -7.87 5.24
N ARG A 178 -3.54 -8.98 5.66
CA ARG A 178 -2.18 -9.00 6.22
C ARG A 178 -1.05 -9.13 5.20
N ARG A 179 -1.34 -9.26 3.90
CA ARG A 179 -0.31 -9.47 2.88
C ARG A 179 -0.41 -8.43 1.77
N VAL A 180 0.66 -7.65 1.59
CA VAL A 180 0.86 -6.91 0.34
C VAL A 180 0.89 -7.94 -0.78
N LYS A 181 -0.13 -7.96 -1.61
CA LYS A 181 -0.19 -8.85 -2.77
C LYS A 181 0.20 -8.06 -4.00
N THR A 182 1.17 -8.59 -4.68
CA THR A 182 1.46 -8.20 -6.05
C THR A 182 0.41 -8.83 -6.94
N GLU A 183 -0.26 -8.02 -7.76
CA GLU A 183 -1.23 -8.47 -8.74
C GLU A 183 -0.57 -8.60 -10.10
N GLN A 184 -0.82 -9.72 -10.76
CA GLN A 184 -0.37 -9.90 -12.13
C GLN A 184 -1.39 -9.29 -13.09
N ILE A 185 -0.98 -8.24 -13.82
CA ILE A 185 -1.82 -7.57 -14.81
C ILE A 185 -1.33 -7.89 -16.22
N MET A 186 -2.24 -8.41 -17.04
CA MET A 186 -2.00 -8.64 -18.46
C MET A 186 -2.39 -7.40 -19.26
N PHE A 187 -1.41 -6.77 -19.89
CA PHE A 187 -1.60 -5.56 -20.70
C PHE A 187 -1.88 -5.90 -22.17
N ASP A 188 -1.06 -6.75 -22.77
CA ASP A 188 -1.27 -7.23 -24.13
C ASP A 188 -0.77 -8.69 -24.27
N LYS A 189 -1.67 -9.56 -24.74
CA LYS A 189 -1.38 -10.98 -25.00
C LYS A 189 -0.79 -11.24 -26.39
N ARG A 190 -0.94 -10.27 -27.31
CA ARG A 190 -0.54 -10.42 -28.73
C ARG A 190 0.93 -10.13 -28.98
N THR A 191 1.58 -9.44 -28.06
CA THR A 191 3.03 -9.20 -28.13
C THR A 191 3.82 -10.46 -27.80
N SER A 192 5.06 -10.56 -28.29
CA SER A 192 5.98 -11.66 -27.96
C SER A 192 7.28 -11.08 -27.40
N PRO A 193 7.59 -11.24 -26.11
CA PRO A 193 6.75 -11.85 -25.07
C PRO A 193 5.49 -11.02 -24.76
N PRO A 194 4.44 -11.64 -24.18
CA PRO A 194 3.24 -10.92 -23.76
C PRO A 194 3.57 -9.81 -22.76
N ARG A 195 2.94 -8.64 -22.87
CA ARG A 195 3.09 -7.55 -21.89
C ARG A 195 2.31 -7.88 -20.62
N CYS A 196 3.02 -8.34 -19.61
CA CYS A 196 2.47 -8.75 -18.34
C CYS A 196 3.38 -8.30 -17.20
N SER A 197 2.82 -7.72 -16.16
CA SER A 197 3.58 -7.20 -15.01
C SER A 197 2.96 -7.62 -13.69
N ASN A 198 3.81 -7.83 -12.69
CA ASN A 198 3.40 -7.86 -11.30
C ASN A 198 3.35 -6.42 -10.78
N VAL A 199 2.17 -5.97 -10.37
CA VAL A 199 1.94 -4.59 -9.91
C VAL A 199 1.68 -4.60 -8.41
N ALA A 200 2.37 -3.73 -7.67
CA ALA A 200 2.16 -3.50 -6.25
C ALA A 200 1.89 -2.02 -5.98
N PHE A 201 0.97 -1.75 -5.05
CA PHE A 201 0.74 -0.42 -4.51
C PHE A 201 1.36 -0.27 -3.14
N ILE A 202 1.97 0.89 -2.88
CA ILE A 202 2.56 1.24 -1.59
C ILE A 202 2.08 2.65 -1.23
N ASP A 203 1.32 2.74 -0.13
CA ASP A 203 0.91 4.02 0.43
C ASP A 203 2.05 4.59 1.27
N THR A 204 2.66 5.68 0.81
CA THR A 204 3.80 6.28 1.50
C THR A 204 3.41 6.88 2.85
N LEU A 205 2.15 7.29 3.05
CA LEU A 205 1.68 7.74 4.37
C LEU A 205 1.81 6.64 5.44
N LEU A 206 1.64 5.37 5.08
CA LEU A 206 1.73 4.25 6.02
C LEU A 206 3.16 3.88 6.44
N ILE A 207 4.16 4.41 5.73
CA ILE A 207 5.58 4.21 6.02
C ILE A 207 6.27 5.48 6.55
N THR A 208 5.51 6.57 6.77
CA THR A 208 6.02 7.78 7.40
C THR A 208 5.95 7.69 8.92
N PRO A 209 6.98 8.14 9.64
CA PRO A 209 6.91 8.29 11.10
C PRO A 209 5.82 9.29 11.51
N GLY A 210 4.97 8.90 12.46
CA GLY A 210 3.93 9.80 12.99
C GLY A 210 2.84 10.21 11.99
N GLY A 211 2.81 9.64 10.78
CA GLY A 211 1.86 10.02 9.75
C GLY A 211 2.17 11.38 9.11
N MET A 212 3.47 11.69 8.94
CA MET A 212 3.91 12.92 8.27
C MET A 212 3.22 13.10 6.93
N GLY A 213 2.88 14.34 6.62
CA GLY A 213 2.33 14.73 5.34
C GLY A 213 3.38 14.76 4.21
N LEU A 214 2.92 14.94 2.98
CA LEU A 214 3.80 14.94 1.81
C LEU A 214 4.81 16.11 1.83
N ALA A 215 4.44 17.24 2.42
CA ALA A 215 5.33 18.40 2.54
C ALA A 215 6.56 18.06 3.40
N GLU A 216 6.35 17.46 4.57
CA GLU A 216 7.46 17.05 5.44
C GLU A 216 8.32 15.96 4.78
N CYS A 217 7.72 15.05 4.02
CA CYS A 217 8.48 14.08 3.22
C CYS A 217 9.36 14.78 2.18
N GLY A 218 8.84 15.82 1.54
CA GLY A 218 9.58 16.64 0.58
C GLY A 218 10.77 17.38 1.22
N GLU A 219 10.57 17.98 2.38
CA GLU A 219 11.64 18.63 3.15
C GLU A 219 12.77 17.66 3.50
N LEU A 220 12.45 16.45 3.96
CA LEU A 220 13.44 15.41 4.26
C LEU A 220 14.27 14.98 3.04
N LEU A 221 13.71 15.12 1.84
CA LEU A 221 14.37 14.79 0.58
C LEU A 221 15.19 15.97 0.01
N GLY A 222 15.04 17.18 0.55
CA GLY A 222 15.51 18.41 -0.10
C GLY A 222 14.73 18.74 -1.38
N LEU A 223 13.49 18.23 -1.50
CA LEU A 223 12.54 18.44 -2.59
C LEU A 223 11.24 19.03 -2.04
N PRO A 224 11.22 20.31 -1.63
CA PRO A 224 10.07 20.87 -0.99
C PRO A 224 8.83 20.80 -1.89
N LYS A 225 7.68 20.49 -1.27
CA LYS A 225 6.39 20.55 -1.93
C LYS A 225 6.13 21.98 -2.40
N LEU A 226 5.67 22.12 -3.64
CA LEU A 226 5.34 23.44 -4.18
C LEU A 226 4.05 23.95 -3.55
N THR A 227 3.97 25.28 -3.41
CA THR A 227 2.78 25.95 -2.92
C THR A 227 1.95 26.46 -4.09
N ILE A 228 0.63 26.41 -3.94
CA ILE A 228 -0.29 26.99 -4.92
C ILE A 228 -0.21 28.50 -4.79
N PRO A 229 0.12 29.27 -5.86
CA PRO A 229 0.25 30.71 -5.77
C PRO A 229 -1.13 31.40 -5.72
N ALA A 230 -1.22 32.53 -5.03
CA ALA A 230 -2.42 33.35 -5.09
C ALA A 230 -2.65 33.85 -6.55
N PRO A 231 -3.90 33.94 -7.03
CA PRO A 231 -5.16 33.81 -6.30
C PRO A 231 -5.69 32.35 -6.20
N TYR A 232 -4.93 31.36 -6.63
CA TYR A 232 -5.37 29.97 -6.67
C TYR A 232 -5.29 29.30 -5.29
N SER A 233 -6.02 28.18 -5.15
CA SER A 233 -6.08 27.38 -3.93
C SER A 233 -6.49 25.95 -4.25
N ILE A 234 -6.43 25.06 -3.26
CA ILE A 234 -6.85 23.67 -3.40
C ILE A 234 -8.33 23.51 -3.79
N THR A 235 -9.16 24.49 -3.52
CA THR A 235 -10.59 24.47 -3.83
C THR A 235 -10.91 24.92 -5.24
N ASN A 236 -9.99 25.61 -5.92
CA ASN A 236 -10.15 26.11 -7.28
C ASN A 236 -9.01 25.67 -8.22
N MET A 237 -8.63 24.40 -8.11
CA MET A 237 -7.57 23.79 -8.93
C MET A 237 -7.86 23.83 -10.44
N ARG A 238 -9.15 23.90 -10.84
CA ARG A 238 -9.53 24.06 -12.25
C ARG A 238 -9.13 25.44 -12.78
N GLU A 239 -9.35 26.48 -12.02
CA GLU A 239 -8.92 27.85 -12.34
C GLU A 239 -7.41 27.94 -12.39
N TYR A 240 -6.70 27.22 -11.51
CA TYR A 240 -5.24 27.15 -11.56
C TYR A 240 -4.75 26.49 -12.85
N LEU A 241 -5.33 25.33 -13.22
CA LEU A 241 -5.01 24.66 -14.49
C LEU A 241 -5.26 25.55 -15.72
N LEU A 242 -6.34 26.35 -15.72
CA LEU A 242 -6.70 27.21 -16.86
C LEU A 242 -5.89 28.51 -16.90
N GLY A 243 -5.56 29.07 -15.75
CA GLY A 243 -4.89 30.37 -15.65
C GLY A 243 -3.35 30.28 -15.64
N ASP A 244 -2.79 29.23 -15.05
CA ASP A 244 -1.34 28.98 -15.03
C ASP A 244 -1.07 27.46 -15.15
N ARG A 245 -1.17 26.97 -16.35
CA ARG A 245 -0.98 25.54 -16.64
C ARG A 245 0.41 25.06 -16.25
N ALA A 246 1.45 25.85 -16.52
CA ALA A 246 2.82 25.45 -16.21
C ALA A 246 3.05 25.32 -14.71
N GLY A 247 2.53 26.27 -13.92
CA GLY A 247 2.58 26.20 -12.46
C GLY A 247 1.79 25.01 -11.91
N PHE A 248 0.59 24.75 -12.45
CA PHE A 248 -0.23 23.60 -12.09
C PHE A 248 0.49 22.28 -12.38
N GLU A 249 1.06 22.11 -13.57
CA GLU A 249 1.81 20.90 -13.94
C GLU A 249 3.02 20.69 -13.04
N ALA A 250 3.77 21.75 -12.75
CA ALA A 250 4.92 21.66 -11.85
C ALA A 250 4.50 21.25 -10.43
N TYR A 251 3.41 21.81 -9.90
CA TYR A 251 2.84 21.47 -8.61
C TYR A 251 2.42 20.00 -8.55
N ALA A 252 1.60 19.57 -9.50
CA ALA A 252 1.03 18.23 -9.55
C ALA A 252 2.11 17.14 -9.74
N LEU A 253 3.10 17.37 -10.61
CA LEU A 253 4.21 16.45 -10.83
C LEU A 253 5.16 16.34 -9.63
N ARG A 254 5.32 17.42 -8.86
CA ARG A 254 6.16 17.41 -7.66
C ARG A 254 5.60 16.47 -6.60
N ASP A 255 4.31 16.36 -6.44
CA ASP A 255 3.68 15.47 -5.46
C ASP A 255 3.96 13.99 -5.80
N ALA A 256 3.82 13.61 -7.05
CA ALA A 256 4.20 12.28 -7.53
C ALA A 256 5.71 11.99 -7.37
N GLU A 257 6.58 12.99 -7.64
CA GLU A 257 8.03 12.85 -7.46
C GLU A 257 8.40 12.61 -5.99
N ILE A 258 7.86 13.40 -5.07
CA ILE A 258 8.13 13.26 -3.64
C ILE A 258 7.71 11.86 -3.16
N ALA A 259 6.53 11.38 -3.57
CA ALA A 259 6.01 10.09 -3.16
C ALA A 259 6.96 8.94 -3.51
N VAL A 260 7.42 8.86 -4.76
CA VAL A 260 8.32 7.77 -5.18
C VAL A 260 9.72 7.91 -4.60
N ARG A 261 10.29 9.12 -4.56
CA ARG A 261 11.65 9.33 -4.02
C ARG A 261 11.71 9.04 -2.53
N TYR A 262 10.67 9.43 -1.78
CA TYR A 262 10.55 9.07 -0.36
C TYR A 262 10.50 7.55 -0.16
N ALA A 263 9.65 6.86 -0.92
CA ALA A 263 9.58 5.40 -0.85
C ALA A 263 10.90 4.71 -1.19
N LEU A 264 11.64 5.20 -2.18
CA LEU A 264 12.95 4.67 -2.55
C LEU A 264 14.01 4.95 -1.48
N GLN A 265 13.96 6.10 -0.81
CA GLN A 265 14.81 6.37 0.35
C GLN A 265 14.53 5.39 1.49
N VAL A 266 13.25 5.12 1.78
CA VAL A 266 12.84 4.09 2.76
C VAL A 266 13.31 2.70 2.31
N ARG A 267 13.20 2.35 1.03
CA ARG A 267 13.72 1.08 0.49
C ARG A 267 15.23 0.96 0.73
N ASN A 268 15.98 2.00 0.41
CA ASN A 268 17.44 2.03 0.61
C ASN A 268 17.80 1.86 2.09
N PHE A 269 17.07 2.51 2.98
CA PHE A 269 17.20 2.30 4.42
C PHE A 269 16.92 0.83 4.79
N CYS A 270 15.82 0.26 4.31
CA CYS A 270 15.47 -1.12 4.60
C CYS A 270 16.49 -2.11 4.05
N ALA A 271 17.03 -1.89 2.86
CA ALA A 271 18.07 -2.73 2.27
C ALA A 271 19.35 -2.70 3.12
N ARG A 272 19.79 -1.52 3.54
CA ARG A 272 21.01 -1.33 4.29
C ARG A 272 20.90 -1.81 5.75
N GLU A 273 19.84 -1.41 6.45
CA GLU A 273 19.71 -1.64 7.89
C GLU A 273 18.95 -2.93 8.23
N LEU A 274 18.02 -3.35 7.38
CA LEU A 274 17.16 -4.50 7.64
C LEU A 274 17.48 -5.71 6.76
N MET A 275 18.33 -5.56 5.74
CA MET A 275 18.61 -6.56 4.69
C MET A 275 17.34 -6.98 3.94
N ILE A 276 16.43 -6.01 3.70
CA ILE A 276 15.17 -6.22 3.00
C ILE A 276 15.17 -5.33 1.76
N ASP A 277 15.29 -5.92 0.57
CA ASP A 277 15.26 -5.17 -0.70
C ASP A 277 13.83 -4.92 -1.19
N ARG A 278 13.01 -4.33 -0.33
CA ARG A 278 11.64 -3.90 -0.66
C ARG A 278 11.17 -2.83 0.32
N VAL A 279 10.18 -2.05 -0.11
CA VAL A 279 9.47 -1.15 0.80
C VAL A 279 8.44 -1.97 1.60
N PRO A 280 8.49 -1.96 2.94
CA PRO A 280 7.44 -2.55 3.76
C PRO A 280 6.10 -1.83 3.58
N ALA A 281 4.99 -2.53 3.78
CA ALA A 281 3.66 -1.94 3.62
C ALA A 281 3.33 -0.89 4.69
N THR A 282 3.95 -0.97 5.86
CA THR A 282 3.74 -0.05 6.99
C THR A 282 5.00 0.08 7.83
N ILE A 283 5.09 1.19 8.58
CA ILE A 283 6.18 1.37 9.57
C ILE A 283 6.18 0.26 10.64
N GLY A 284 5.01 -0.24 11.03
CA GLY A 284 4.91 -1.39 11.94
C GLY A 284 5.51 -2.67 11.35
N ALA A 285 5.31 -2.92 10.06
CA ALA A 285 5.95 -4.05 9.38
C ALA A 285 7.48 -3.89 9.31
N MET A 286 7.98 -2.66 9.18
CA MET A 286 9.40 -2.34 9.25
C MET A 286 9.98 -2.64 10.64
N ALA A 287 9.30 -2.21 11.70
CA ALA A 287 9.68 -2.47 13.08
C ALA A 287 9.72 -3.99 13.38
N VAL A 288 8.70 -4.74 12.97
CA VAL A 288 8.68 -6.21 13.12
C VAL A 288 9.83 -6.86 12.35
N SER A 289 10.15 -6.39 11.16
CA SER A 289 11.28 -6.90 10.37
C SER A 289 12.62 -6.65 11.09
N ARG A 290 12.81 -5.47 11.67
CA ARG A 290 14.01 -5.15 12.46
C ARG A 290 14.10 -6.04 13.69
N PHE A 291 13.02 -6.15 14.44
CA PHE A 291 12.96 -7.01 15.64
C PHE A 291 13.26 -8.47 15.30
N THR A 292 12.63 -9.00 14.25
CA THR A 292 12.87 -10.37 13.75
C THR A 292 14.35 -10.59 13.40
N LYS A 293 14.98 -9.61 12.73
CA LYS A 293 16.41 -9.66 12.41
C LYS A 293 17.24 -9.72 13.70
N THR A 294 16.97 -8.85 14.65
CA THR A 294 17.69 -8.82 15.95
C THR A 294 17.56 -10.14 16.71
N LEU A 295 16.36 -10.75 16.72
CA LEU A 295 16.19 -12.08 17.33
C LEU A 295 17.08 -13.14 16.66
N LYS A 296 17.10 -13.19 15.32
CA LYS A 296 17.94 -14.14 14.58
C LYS A 296 19.43 -13.92 14.81
N GLU A 297 19.89 -12.68 14.88
CA GLU A 297 21.28 -12.31 15.20
C GLU A 297 21.70 -12.77 16.60
N ASN A 298 20.73 -12.91 17.51
CA ASN A 298 20.93 -13.43 18.87
C ASN A 298 20.56 -14.92 19.04
N ASN A 299 20.44 -15.66 17.94
CA ASN A 299 20.05 -17.09 17.92
C ASN A 299 18.69 -17.37 18.59
N MET A 300 17.78 -16.41 18.59
CA MET A 300 16.42 -16.57 19.11
C MET A 300 15.44 -16.85 17.97
N SER A 301 14.51 -17.79 18.17
CA SER A 301 13.45 -18.04 17.17
C SER A 301 12.42 -16.93 17.18
N PRO A 302 12.25 -16.21 16.06
CA PRO A 302 11.22 -15.18 15.93
C PRO A 302 9.80 -15.74 16.11
N GLU A 303 9.57 -16.97 15.68
CA GLU A 303 8.27 -17.65 15.75
C GLU A 303 7.85 -17.86 17.21
N VAL A 304 8.80 -18.25 18.07
CA VAL A 304 8.58 -18.41 19.50
C VAL A 304 8.33 -17.07 20.16
N CYS A 305 9.19 -16.07 19.86
CA CYS A 305 9.13 -14.76 20.53
C CYS A 305 7.92 -13.93 20.11
N LEU A 306 7.48 -14.01 18.85
CA LEU A 306 6.37 -13.24 18.32
C LEU A 306 5.03 -13.95 18.39
N GLY A 307 5.02 -15.25 18.67
CA GLY A 307 3.79 -16.06 18.69
C GLY A 307 3.01 -15.99 17.39
N THR A 308 3.72 -15.88 16.28
CA THR A 308 3.12 -15.62 14.95
C THR A 308 2.45 -16.82 14.32
N HIS A 309 2.69 -18.02 14.86
CA HIS A 309 2.02 -19.24 14.42
C HIS A 309 0.93 -19.64 15.41
N ILE A 310 -0.30 -19.81 14.95
CA ILE A 310 -1.42 -20.34 15.75
C ILE A 310 -1.01 -21.66 16.42
N LYS A 311 -0.29 -22.54 15.70
CA LYS A 311 0.25 -23.79 16.25
C LYS A 311 1.26 -23.57 17.37
N THR A 312 2.14 -22.59 17.24
CA THR A 312 3.14 -22.27 18.29
C THR A 312 2.47 -21.66 19.52
N ARG A 313 1.40 -20.90 19.33
CA ARG A 313 0.61 -20.33 20.43
C ARG A 313 -0.17 -21.41 21.17
N GLU A 314 -0.69 -22.41 20.47
CA GLU A 314 -1.37 -23.57 21.08
C GLU A 314 -0.39 -24.47 21.85
N LEU A 315 0.82 -24.72 21.31
CA LEU A 315 1.89 -25.42 22.01
C LEU A 315 2.32 -24.68 23.27
N TRP A 316 2.52 -23.37 23.19
CA TRP A 316 2.91 -22.55 24.35
C TRP A 316 1.84 -22.50 25.44
N LEU A 317 0.56 -22.53 25.05
CA LEU A 317 -0.54 -22.61 26.03
C LEU A 317 -0.64 -24.00 26.67
N THR A 318 -0.36 -25.08 25.93
CA THR A 318 -0.34 -26.46 26.48
C THR A 318 0.86 -26.69 27.39
N GLU A 319 2.04 -26.17 27.09
CA GLU A 319 3.21 -26.23 27.98
C GLU A 319 3.02 -25.44 29.28
N LYS A 320 2.21 -24.39 29.27
CA LYS A 320 1.93 -23.59 30.45
C LYS A 320 0.81 -24.16 31.31
N GLN A 321 0.06 -25.14 30.78
CA GLN A 321 -1.01 -25.87 31.48
C GLN A 321 -0.54 -27.23 32.02
N ALA A 322 0.67 -27.67 31.67
CA ALA A 322 1.34 -28.86 32.22
C ALA A 322 2.25 -28.47 33.39
#